data_9bda22ac6d8c524f8ba9090057eb25c6
#
_entry.id   9bda22ac6d8c524f8ba9090057eb25c6
#
_cell.length_a   1.000
_cell.length_b   1.000
_cell.length_c   1.000
_cell.angle_alpha   90.00
_cell.angle_beta   90.00
_cell.angle_gamma   90.00
#
_symmetry.space_group_name_H-M   'P 1'
#
loop_
_entity.id
_entity.type
_entity.pdbx_description
1 polymer ?
#
loop_
_entity_poly.entity_id
_entity_poly.type
_entity_poly.pdbx_seq_one_letter_code
_entity_poly.pdbx_strand_id
1 'polypeptide(L)'
;VSYYIHSQAIVMQLRPHQERALTAMQATDCGQIYVPTGGGKTYIMIAHARALLSAATKPQTIVVVAPRILLANQLQCEFGEFITDAMFGHIHSGETDLFSTTKPDQIMSAVTLWQANMRHQILFTTYHSLGRIVDSGINIDCMYFDEAHNGCGRSHFQALFATAQYAKRRYYFTATPKTGRGVSVSRGMNNTAVYGGVLCNVAAKELIDGGAIVPPRVVPFETNRTRNKYNAHDVDADNLKDMFAQLDVFQKPKVLIAAPSSKVLGNMLGQTDILDFFYRKGYHVMHITSKFGAIIDDKKVGRDEFFNVLQEWGGDDTKKFVIFHYSILSEGINVPGLTHTILLRNLPIVEMAQTIGRVIRVHKDDRIAVAEGRIPAGAFHLYKKQEGVVTMPTGYKMGNAIAARLQRVVDSIFIEGVPPLAFC
;
A
#
# COMPACT_ATOMS: atom_id res chain seq x y z
N VAL A 1 4.68 20.05 -39.46
CA VAL A 1 5.67 19.02 -39.12
C VAL A 1 4.99 18.10 -38.10
N SER A 2 4.53 16.94 -38.60
CA SER A 2 3.78 15.94 -37.84
C SER A 2 4.78 15.11 -37.03
N TYR A 3 4.75 15.22 -35.70
CA TYR A 3 5.48 14.30 -34.82
C TYR A 3 4.68 13.01 -34.69
N TYR A 4 5.03 11.98 -35.46
CA TYR A 4 4.65 10.60 -35.19
C TYR A 4 5.43 10.12 -33.97
N ILE A 5 4.80 10.19 -32.78
CA ILE A 5 5.26 9.46 -31.62
C ILE A 5 4.80 8.02 -31.82
N HIS A 6 5.73 7.13 -32.18
CA HIS A 6 5.52 5.70 -32.08
C HIS A 6 5.38 5.37 -30.58
N SER A 7 4.14 5.25 -30.10
CA SER A 7 3.86 4.63 -28.82
C SER A 7 4.20 3.14 -28.94
N GLN A 8 5.41 2.75 -28.57
CA GLN A 8 5.67 1.35 -28.26
C GLN A 8 4.73 0.98 -27.12
N ALA A 9 3.78 0.10 -27.39
CA ALA A 9 2.90 -0.43 -26.36
C ALA A 9 3.79 -1.03 -25.26
N ILE A 10 3.68 -0.50 -24.05
CA ILE A 10 4.43 -1.01 -22.89
C ILE A 10 4.04 -2.47 -22.71
N VAL A 11 4.97 -3.39 -22.98
CA VAL A 11 4.75 -4.82 -22.80
C VAL A 11 4.75 -5.10 -21.30
N MET A 12 3.59 -5.46 -20.77
CA MET A 12 3.45 -5.88 -19.39
C MET A 12 4.02 -7.29 -19.22
N GLN A 13 5.15 -7.43 -18.58
CA GLN A 13 5.74 -8.71 -18.24
C GLN A 13 5.32 -9.10 -16.81
N LEU A 14 4.57 -10.17 -16.69
CA LEU A 14 4.14 -10.73 -15.41
C LEU A 14 5.21 -11.66 -14.83
N ARG A 15 5.28 -11.68 -13.49
CA ARG A 15 6.08 -12.66 -12.75
C ARG A 15 5.29 -13.95 -12.58
N PRO A 16 5.95 -15.11 -12.32
CA PRO A 16 5.26 -16.41 -12.22
C PRO A 16 4.07 -16.44 -11.25
N HIS A 17 4.19 -15.81 -10.08
CA HIS A 17 3.07 -15.71 -9.13
C HIS A 17 1.91 -14.84 -9.65
N GLN A 18 2.20 -13.82 -10.44
CA GLN A 18 1.17 -12.97 -11.06
C GLN A 18 0.44 -13.71 -12.19
N GLU A 19 1.16 -14.48 -13.00
CA GLU A 19 0.57 -15.34 -14.03
C GLU A 19 -0.33 -16.41 -13.42
N ARG A 20 0.13 -17.05 -12.32
CA ARG A 20 -0.67 -18.03 -11.57
C ARG A 20 -1.97 -17.42 -11.03
N ALA A 21 -1.88 -16.21 -10.45
CA ALA A 21 -3.06 -15.49 -9.96
C ALA A 21 -4.02 -15.12 -11.11
N LEU A 22 -3.50 -14.61 -12.22
CA LEU A 22 -4.28 -14.27 -13.41
C LEU A 22 -5.01 -15.49 -13.98
N THR A 23 -4.33 -16.62 -14.12
CA THR A 23 -4.93 -17.88 -14.59
C THR A 23 -6.08 -18.33 -13.68
N ALA A 24 -5.89 -18.26 -12.36
CA ALA A 24 -6.93 -18.62 -11.41
C ALA A 24 -8.15 -17.68 -11.48
N MET A 25 -7.93 -16.38 -11.68
CA MET A 25 -9.00 -15.40 -11.87
C MET A 25 -9.78 -15.62 -13.16
N GLN A 26 -9.12 -15.98 -14.24
CA GLN A 26 -9.79 -16.28 -15.52
C GLN A 26 -10.68 -17.53 -15.47
N ALA A 27 -10.39 -18.46 -14.57
CA ALA A 27 -11.15 -19.69 -14.39
C ALA A 27 -12.35 -19.53 -13.43
N THR A 28 -12.50 -18.39 -12.73
CA THR A 28 -13.48 -18.26 -11.63
C THR A 28 -13.99 -16.82 -11.54
N ASP A 29 -15.29 -16.63 -11.44
CA ASP A 29 -15.89 -15.28 -11.39
C ASP A 29 -15.84 -14.60 -10.02
N CYS A 30 -15.45 -15.31 -8.95
CA CYS A 30 -15.38 -14.75 -7.61
C CYS A 30 -14.30 -15.41 -6.77
N GLY A 31 -13.45 -14.64 -6.12
CA GLY A 31 -12.49 -15.18 -5.18
C GLY A 31 -11.47 -14.18 -4.64
N GLN A 32 -10.62 -14.71 -3.79
CA GLN A 32 -9.65 -13.96 -3.01
C GLN A 32 -8.23 -14.22 -3.52
N ILE A 33 -7.44 -13.15 -3.61
CA ILE A 33 -6.05 -13.19 -4.06
C ILE A 33 -5.18 -12.61 -2.95
N TYR A 34 -4.37 -13.44 -2.32
CA TYR A 34 -3.47 -13.04 -1.25
C TYR A 34 -2.07 -12.86 -1.82
N VAL A 35 -1.63 -11.61 -1.85
CA VAL A 35 -0.29 -11.23 -2.33
C VAL A 35 0.32 -10.25 -1.36
N PRO A 36 1.50 -10.52 -0.81
CA PRO A 36 2.19 -9.60 0.09
C PRO A 36 2.46 -8.24 -0.56
N THR A 37 2.62 -7.22 0.29
CA THR A 37 3.01 -5.88 -0.17
C THR A 37 4.32 -5.97 -0.99
N GLY A 38 4.35 -5.30 -2.13
CA GLY A 38 5.46 -5.38 -3.08
C GLY A 38 5.36 -6.51 -4.10
N GLY A 39 4.42 -7.46 -3.97
CA GLY A 39 4.18 -8.53 -4.93
C GLY A 39 3.43 -8.13 -6.20
N GLY A 40 2.97 -6.86 -6.31
CA GLY A 40 2.38 -6.32 -7.53
C GLY A 40 0.91 -6.70 -7.73
N LYS A 41 0.07 -6.57 -6.70
CA LYS A 41 -1.39 -6.75 -6.79
C LYS A 41 -2.01 -5.97 -7.95
N THR A 42 -1.63 -4.70 -8.09
CA THR A 42 -2.13 -3.82 -9.15
C THR A 42 -1.86 -4.36 -10.55
N TYR A 43 -0.67 -4.92 -10.76
CA TYR A 43 -0.32 -5.52 -12.06
C TYR A 43 -1.21 -6.72 -12.42
N ILE A 44 -1.61 -7.53 -11.42
CA ILE A 44 -2.55 -8.64 -11.63
C ILE A 44 -3.94 -8.10 -12.03
N MET A 45 -4.43 -7.06 -11.34
CA MET A 45 -5.70 -6.40 -11.67
C MET A 45 -5.68 -5.84 -13.09
N ILE A 46 -4.63 -5.10 -13.46
CA ILE A 46 -4.48 -4.51 -14.79
C ILE A 46 -4.41 -5.59 -15.88
N ALA A 47 -3.63 -6.65 -15.66
CA ALA A 47 -3.51 -7.76 -16.63
C ALA A 47 -4.86 -8.43 -16.86
N HIS A 48 -5.61 -8.70 -15.77
CA HIS A 48 -6.96 -9.28 -15.88
C HIS A 48 -7.94 -8.32 -16.57
N ALA A 49 -7.92 -7.03 -16.22
CA ALA A 49 -8.75 -6.01 -16.87
C ALA A 49 -8.47 -5.92 -18.38
N ARG A 50 -7.20 -5.87 -18.78
CA ARG A 50 -6.82 -5.86 -20.19
C ARG A 50 -7.34 -7.08 -20.94
N ALA A 51 -7.17 -8.28 -20.38
CA ALA A 51 -7.68 -9.51 -20.98
C ALA A 51 -9.21 -9.46 -21.11
N LEU A 52 -9.91 -8.99 -20.09
CA LEU A 52 -11.37 -8.85 -20.10
C LEU A 52 -11.85 -7.85 -21.17
N LEU A 53 -11.23 -6.67 -21.25
CA LEU A 53 -11.59 -5.63 -22.22
C LEU A 53 -11.28 -6.06 -23.66
N SER A 54 -10.12 -6.68 -23.87
CA SER A 54 -9.71 -7.14 -25.22
C SER A 54 -10.58 -8.28 -25.78
N ALA A 55 -11.15 -9.11 -24.90
CA ALA A 55 -12.05 -10.19 -25.29
C ALA A 55 -13.51 -9.75 -25.45
N ALA A 56 -13.85 -8.54 -25.02
CA ALA A 56 -15.23 -8.07 -24.95
C ALA A 56 -15.75 -7.58 -26.32
N THR A 57 -16.95 -8.02 -26.67
CA THR A 57 -17.67 -7.55 -27.87
C THR A 57 -18.60 -6.37 -27.60
N LYS A 58 -18.77 -5.98 -26.33
CA LYS A 58 -19.62 -4.87 -25.85
C LYS A 58 -18.84 -4.07 -24.80
N PRO A 59 -19.16 -2.78 -24.62
CA PRO A 59 -18.60 -1.98 -23.56
C PRO A 59 -18.70 -2.68 -22.20
N GLN A 60 -17.60 -2.68 -21.45
CA GLN A 60 -17.51 -3.26 -20.11
C GLN A 60 -17.41 -2.16 -19.08
N THR A 61 -18.04 -2.37 -17.92
CA THR A 61 -17.93 -1.53 -16.74
C THR A 61 -17.10 -2.26 -15.68
N ILE A 62 -15.93 -1.73 -15.38
CA ILE A 62 -15.04 -2.22 -14.33
C ILE A 62 -15.05 -1.23 -13.16
N VAL A 63 -15.10 -1.73 -11.94
CA VAL A 63 -15.01 -0.91 -10.72
C VAL A 63 -13.79 -1.36 -9.91
N VAL A 64 -12.96 -0.41 -9.53
CA VAL A 64 -11.78 -0.61 -8.67
C VAL A 64 -12.02 0.09 -7.33
N VAL A 65 -12.05 -0.68 -6.25
CA VAL A 65 -12.33 -0.20 -4.90
C VAL A 65 -11.04 -0.12 -4.10
N ALA A 66 -10.73 1.07 -3.60
CA ALA A 66 -9.55 1.35 -2.79
C ALA A 66 -9.93 1.76 -1.35
N PRO A 67 -9.05 1.60 -0.36
CA PRO A 67 -9.35 2.03 1.01
C PRO A 67 -9.43 3.55 1.17
N ARG A 68 -8.74 4.32 0.32
CA ARG A 68 -8.66 5.80 0.41
C ARG A 68 -8.61 6.45 -0.97
N ILE A 69 -9.03 7.73 -1.04
CA ILE A 69 -9.03 8.54 -2.26
C ILE A 69 -7.66 8.59 -2.92
N LEU A 70 -6.60 8.86 -2.14
CA LEU A 70 -5.24 8.93 -2.67
C LEU A 70 -4.83 7.62 -3.37
N LEU A 71 -5.19 6.47 -2.80
CA LEU A 71 -4.89 5.17 -3.41
C LEU A 71 -5.76 4.92 -4.65
N ALA A 72 -7.01 5.38 -4.66
CA ALA A 72 -7.86 5.33 -5.84
C ALA A 72 -7.25 6.13 -7.01
N ASN A 73 -6.73 7.32 -6.73
CA ASN A 73 -6.03 8.15 -7.72
C ASN A 73 -4.74 7.48 -8.21
N GLN A 74 -3.95 6.90 -7.30
CA GLN A 74 -2.75 6.16 -7.67
C GLN A 74 -3.06 4.96 -8.57
N LEU A 75 -4.07 4.15 -8.22
CA LEU A 75 -4.51 3.03 -9.03
C LEU A 75 -4.96 3.47 -10.42
N GLN A 76 -5.68 4.60 -10.51
CA GLN A 76 -6.09 5.16 -11.81
C GLN A 76 -4.88 5.51 -12.68
N CYS A 77 -3.86 6.15 -12.13
CA CYS A 77 -2.62 6.44 -12.87
C CYS A 77 -1.94 5.15 -13.36
N GLU A 78 -1.79 4.16 -12.48
CA GLU A 78 -1.18 2.86 -12.84
C GLU A 78 -1.98 2.11 -13.91
N PHE A 79 -3.33 2.11 -13.82
CA PHE A 79 -4.19 1.54 -14.86
C PHE A 79 -4.04 2.29 -16.20
N GLY A 80 -3.96 3.63 -16.16
CA GLY A 80 -3.82 4.49 -17.33
C GLY A 80 -2.52 4.29 -18.12
N GLU A 81 -1.46 3.80 -17.48
CA GLU A 81 -0.20 3.46 -18.15
C GLU A 81 -0.37 2.27 -19.12
N PHE A 82 -1.30 1.37 -18.86
CA PHE A 82 -1.47 0.12 -19.60
C PHE A 82 -2.82 -0.01 -20.33
N ILE A 83 -3.81 0.80 -20.00
CA ILE A 83 -5.14 0.77 -20.59
C ILE A 83 -5.47 2.18 -21.09
N THR A 84 -5.42 2.38 -22.40
CA THR A 84 -5.58 3.69 -23.04
C THR A 84 -6.91 3.85 -23.78
N ASP A 85 -7.65 2.77 -23.98
CA ASP A 85 -8.88 2.71 -24.77
C ASP A 85 -10.17 2.69 -23.92
N ALA A 86 -10.06 2.87 -22.60
CA ALA A 86 -11.18 2.98 -21.68
C ALA A 86 -11.37 4.43 -21.17
N MET A 87 -12.60 4.74 -20.79
CA MET A 87 -12.93 5.98 -20.04
C MET A 87 -12.69 5.75 -18.55
N PHE A 88 -12.02 6.70 -17.90
CA PHE A 88 -11.78 6.66 -16.46
C PHE A 88 -12.68 7.67 -15.72
N GLY A 89 -13.20 7.24 -14.57
CA GLY A 89 -13.98 8.10 -13.71
C GLY A 89 -13.75 7.81 -12.24
N HIS A 90 -13.94 8.81 -11.39
CA HIS A 90 -13.78 8.71 -9.94
C HIS A 90 -15.12 8.86 -9.23
N ILE A 91 -15.42 7.93 -8.33
CA ILE A 91 -16.62 7.95 -7.50
C ILE A 91 -16.20 8.17 -6.05
N HIS A 92 -15.80 9.40 -5.74
CA HIS A 92 -15.42 9.87 -4.42
C HIS A 92 -15.44 11.41 -4.36
N SER A 93 -15.31 11.98 -3.16
CA SER A 93 -15.38 13.43 -2.92
C SER A 93 -14.05 14.18 -3.11
N GLY A 94 -12.98 13.49 -3.53
CA GLY A 94 -11.68 14.12 -3.78
C GLY A 94 -11.64 14.86 -5.11
N GLU A 95 -10.76 15.84 -5.19
CA GLU A 95 -10.48 16.56 -6.43
C GLU A 95 -9.68 15.69 -7.40
N THR A 96 -9.98 15.82 -8.69
CA THR A 96 -9.30 15.12 -9.80
C THR A 96 -9.60 15.87 -11.10
N ASP A 97 -8.69 15.78 -12.06
CA ASP A 97 -8.86 16.35 -13.41
C ASP A 97 -9.78 15.52 -14.31
N LEU A 98 -10.17 14.33 -13.87
CA LEU A 98 -11.08 13.44 -14.59
C LEU A 98 -12.52 13.62 -14.11
N PHE A 99 -13.46 12.97 -14.80
CA PHE A 99 -14.84 12.88 -14.34
C PHE A 99 -14.87 12.36 -12.89
N SER A 100 -15.51 13.12 -12.01
CA SER A 100 -15.66 12.76 -10.60
C SER A 100 -17.04 13.14 -10.09
N THR A 101 -17.69 12.23 -9.38
CA THR A 101 -18.99 12.49 -8.74
C THR A 101 -19.26 11.51 -7.60
N THR A 102 -20.13 11.94 -6.68
CA THR A 102 -20.73 11.07 -5.65
C THR A 102 -22.25 10.94 -5.82
N LYS A 103 -22.82 11.48 -6.89
CA LYS A 103 -24.26 11.47 -7.16
C LYS A 103 -24.63 10.27 -8.04
N PRO A 104 -25.51 9.37 -7.57
CA PRO A 104 -25.86 8.14 -8.30
C PRO A 104 -26.42 8.37 -9.71
N ASP A 105 -27.25 9.39 -9.89
CA ASP A 105 -27.82 9.79 -11.18
C ASP A 105 -26.75 10.24 -12.19
N GLN A 106 -25.73 10.96 -11.73
CA GLN A 106 -24.60 11.35 -12.58
C GLN A 106 -23.72 10.16 -12.94
N ILE A 107 -23.52 9.20 -12.03
CA ILE A 107 -22.81 7.95 -12.32
C ILE A 107 -23.54 7.20 -13.45
N MET A 108 -24.84 6.98 -13.30
CA MET A 108 -25.66 6.30 -14.30
C MET A 108 -25.60 7.02 -15.66
N SER A 109 -25.74 8.35 -15.67
CA SER A 109 -25.72 9.14 -16.90
C SER A 109 -24.39 9.05 -17.63
N ALA A 110 -23.26 9.14 -16.91
CA ALA A 110 -21.93 9.04 -17.49
C ALA A 110 -21.68 7.65 -18.08
N VAL A 111 -21.98 6.59 -17.34
CA VAL A 111 -21.81 5.20 -17.80
C VAL A 111 -22.68 4.94 -19.03
N THR A 112 -23.94 5.38 -19.02
CA THR A 112 -24.83 5.25 -20.17
C THR A 112 -24.29 5.96 -21.42
N LEU A 113 -23.78 7.18 -21.27
CA LEU A 113 -23.19 7.95 -22.34
C LEU A 113 -21.94 7.26 -22.94
N TRP A 114 -21.06 6.76 -22.08
CA TRP A 114 -19.84 6.07 -22.54
C TRP A 114 -20.18 4.75 -23.26
N GLN A 115 -21.14 3.98 -22.75
CA GLN A 115 -21.62 2.76 -23.38
C GLN A 115 -22.27 3.03 -24.75
N ALA A 116 -23.07 4.09 -24.87
CA ALA A 116 -23.66 4.50 -26.14
C ALA A 116 -22.60 4.87 -27.18
N ASN A 117 -21.43 5.36 -26.75
CA ASN A 117 -20.28 5.64 -27.59
C ASN A 117 -19.31 4.45 -27.74
N MET A 118 -19.75 3.25 -27.42
CA MET A 118 -18.97 2.02 -27.51
C MET A 118 -17.63 2.06 -26.74
N ARG A 119 -17.59 2.80 -25.63
CA ARG A 119 -16.38 2.94 -24.80
C ARG A 119 -16.47 2.04 -23.58
N HIS A 120 -15.39 1.32 -23.28
CA HIS A 120 -15.19 0.69 -21.98
C HIS A 120 -15.02 1.75 -20.91
N GLN A 121 -15.39 1.44 -19.66
CA GLN A 121 -15.22 2.35 -18.54
C GLN A 121 -14.64 1.65 -17.32
N ILE A 122 -13.73 2.35 -16.62
CA ILE A 122 -13.15 1.93 -15.36
C ILE A 122 -13.39 3.01 -14.32
N LEU A 123 -14.14 2.66 -13.28
CA LEU A 123 -14.53 3.56 -12.20
C LEU A 123 -13.68 3.27 -10.96
N PHE A 124 -13.02 4.28 -10.42
CA PHE A 124 -12.23 4.18 -9.20
C PHE A 124 -13.04 4.76 -8.04
N THR A 125 -13.21 3.99 -6.99
CA THR A 125 -14.00 4.38 -5.82
C THR A 125 -13.31 3.98 -4.52
N THR A 126 -13.88 4.43 -3.40
CA THR A 126 -13.43 4.01 -2.07
C THR A 126 -14.48 3.15 -1.39
N TYR A 127 -14.09 2.35 -0.38
CA TYR A 127 -15.05 1.61 0.45
C TYR A 127 -16.13 2.52 1.04
N HIS A 128 -15.77 3.76 1.37
CA HIS A 128 -16.70 4.75 1.90
C HIS A 128 -17.75 5.20 0.87
N SER A 129 -17.33 5.31 -0.40
CA SER A 129 -18.21 5.78 -1.50
C SER A 129 -18.88 4.62 -2.26
N LEU A 130 -18.57 3.37 -1.93
CA LEU A 130 -19.05 2.18 -2.63
C LEU A 130 -20.59 2.10 -2.70
N GLY A 131 -21.30 2.56 -1.67
CA GLY A 131 -22.76 2.64 -1.67
C GLY A 131 -23.34 3.49 -2.80
N ARG A 132 -22.61 4.51 -3.27
CA ARG A 132 -23.02 5.34 -4.41
C ARG A 132 -23.06 4.59 -5.73
N ILE A 133 -22.16 3.63 -5.88
CA ILE A 133 -22.16 2.70 -7.03
C ILE A 133 -23.42 1.82 -6.98
N VAL A 134 -23.74 1.26 -5.80
CA VAL A 134 -24.95 0.45 -5.60
C VAL A 134 -26.20 1.27 -5.91
N ASP A 135 -26.31 2.47 -5.34
CA ASP A 135 -27.45 3.36 -5.50
C ASP A 135 -27.63 3.83 -6.95
N SER A 136 -26.59 3.87 -7.76
CA SER A 136 -26.66 4.24 -9.18
C SER A 136 -27.34 3.19 -10.05
N GLY A 137 -27.37 1.93 -9.63
CA GLY A 137 -27.99 0.82 -10.37
C GLY A 137 -27.28 0.45 -11.67
N ILE A 138 -26.03 0.85 -11.88
CA ILE A 138 -25.26 0.47 -13.08
C ILE A 138 -24.97 -1.02 -13.08
N ASN A 139 -24.91 -1.61 -14.27
CA ASN A 139 -24.42 -2.98 -14.43
C ASN A 139 -22.90 -2.99 -14.36
N ILE A 140 -22.36 -3.92 -13.56
CA ILE A 140 -20.92 -4.05 -13.32
C ILE A 140 -20.45 -5.40 -13.87
N ASP A 141 -19.48 -5.38 -14.79
CA ASP A 141 -18.92 -6.60 -15.37
C ASP A 141 -17.82 -7.20 -14.52
N CYS A 142 -17.01 -6.35 -13.86
CA CYS A 142 -15.94 -6.80 -12.97
C CYS A 142 -15.67 -5.80 -11.86
N MET A 143 -15.38 -6.31 -10.66
CA MET A 143 -14.92 -5.51 -9.53
C MET A 143 -13.59 -6.04 -8.98
N TYR A 144 -12.68 -5.13 -8.68
CA TYR A 144 -11.47 -5.39 -7.93
C TYR A 144 -11.54 -4.64 -6.60
N PHE A 145 -11.35 -5.35 -5.51
CA PHE A 145 -11.29 -4.79 -4.15
C PHE A 145 -9.83 -4.81 -3.68
N ASP A 146 -9.16 -3.67 -3.71
CA ASP A 146 -7.81 -3.57 -3.15
C ASP A 146 -7.86 -3.40 -1.64
N GLU A 147 -6.89 -4.00 -0.95
CA GLU A 147 -6.86 -4.13 0.51
C GLU A 147 -8.22 -4.59 1.08
N ALA A 148 -8.72 -5.70 0.55
CA ALA A 148 -10.08 -6.20 0.77
C ALA A 148 -10.47 -6.44 2.23
N HIS A 149 -9.48 -6.59 3.13
CA HIS A 149 -9.70 -6.66 4.57
C HIS A 149 -10.41 -5.41 5.15
N ASN A 150 -10.39 -4.27 4.43
CA ASN A 150 -11.15 -3.07 4.82
C ASN A 150 -12.66 -3.25 4.66
N GLY A 151 -13.08 -4.08 3.71
CA GLY A 151 -14.48 -4.42 3.51
C GLY A 151 -15.13 -5.18 4.66
N CYS A 152 -14.33 -5.81 5.54
CA CYS A 152 -14.83 -6.51 6.73
C CYS A 152 -15.33 -5.56 7.84
N GLY A 153 -15.06 -4.28 7.73
CA GLY A 153 -15.51 -3.25 8.69
C GLY A 153 -17.04 -3.11 8.69
N ARG A 154 -17.64 -2.88 9.86
CA ARG A 154 -19.11 -2.72 9.99
C ARG A 154 -19.70 -1.67 9.05
N SER A 155 -19.00 -0.57 8.86
CA SER A 155 -19.43 0.56 8.02
C SER A 155 -19.32 0.27 6.52
N HIS A 156 -18.47 -0.66 6.10
CA HIS A 156 -18.21 -0.92 4.68
C HIS A 156 -18.85 -2.21 4.16
N PHE A 157 -19.07 -3.17 5.07
CA PHE A 157 -19.53 -4.51 4.69
C PHE A 157 -20.89 -4.49 3.99
N GLN A 158 -21.82 -3.65 4.43
CA GLN A 158 -23.15 -3.61 3.84
C GLN A 158 -23.11 -3.22 2.35
N ALA A 159 -22.34 -2.20 2.00
CA ALA A 159 -22.15 -1.78 0.61
C ALA A 159 -21.40 -2.84 -0.20
N LEU A 160 -20.35 -3.46 0.37
CA LEU A 160 -19.62 -4.56 -0.26
C LEU A 160 -20.55 -5.76 -0.53
N PHE A 161 -21.37 -6.15 0.44
CA PHE A 161 -22.32 -7.24 0.30
C PHE A 161 -23.36 -6.95 -0.79
N ALA A 162 -23.90 -5.73 -0.83
CA ALA A 162 -24.84 -5.31 -1.85
C ALA A 162 -24.21 -5.37 -3.26
N THR A 163 -22.98 -4.86 -3.45
CA THR A 163 -22.31 -4.92 -4.77
C THR A 163 -22.06 -6.34 -5.23
N ALA A 164 -21.87 -7.29 -4.30
CA ALA A 164 -21.72 -8.70 -4.64
C ALA A 164 -22.90 -9.28 -5.43
N GLN A 165 -24.05 -8.65 -5.36
CA GLN A 165 -25.26 -9.09 -6.09
C GLN A 165 -25.37 -8.51 -7.49
N TYR A 166 -24.67 -7.40 -7.78
CA TYR A 166 -24.75 -6.69 -9.06
C TYR A 166 -23.56 -6.89 -9.98
N ALA A 167 -22.40 -7.30 -9.43
CA ALA A 167 -21.19 -7.51 -10.22
C ALA A 167 -21.11 -8.95 -10.73
N LYS A 168 -20.85 -9.13 -12.02
CA LYS A 168 -20.66 -10.47 -12.62
C LYS A 168 -19.41 -11.14 -12.09
N ARG A 169 -18.30 -10.39 -11.97
CA ARG A 169 -17.02 -10.88 -11.46
C ARG A 169 -16.54 -10.04 -10.30
N ARG A 170 -15.95 -10.67 -9.28
CA ARG A 170 -15.47 -10.00 -8.06
C ARG A 170 -14.20 -10.65 -7.56
N TYR A 171 -13.15 -9.84 -7.40
CA TYR A 171 -11.86 -10.33 -6.90
C TYR A 171 -11.37 -9.45 -5.75
N TYR A 172 -10.97 -10.11 -4.67
CA TYR A 172 -10.63 -9.50 -3.39
C TYR A 172 -9.15 -9.67 -3.11
N PHE A 173 -8.40 -8.57 -3.23
CA PHE A 173 -6.95 -8.54 -3.09
C PHE A 173 -6.54 -8.06 -1.70
N THR A 174 -5.65 -8.77 -1.04
CA THR A 174 -5.05 -8.34 0.23
C THR A 174 -3.74 -9.06 0.51
N ALA A 175 -2.85 -8.41 1.29
CA ALA A 175 -1.71 -9.06 1.92
C ALA A 175 -2.07 -9.64 3.31
N THR A 176 -3.19 -9.19 3.88
CA THR A 176 -3.51 -9.38 5.30
C THR A 176 -4.99 -9.71 5.46
N PRO A 177 -5.42 -10.93 5.12
CA PRO A 177 -6.83 -11.33 5.22
C PRO A 177 -7.33 -11.22 6.67
N LYS A 178 -8.58 -10.79 6.82
CA LYS A 178 -9.28 -10.76 8.11
C LYS A 178 -10.36 -11.82 8.17
N THR A 179 -10.32 -12.65 9.20
CA THR A 179 -11.34 -13.67 9.46
C THR A 179 -12.34 -13.19 10.51
N GLY A 180 -13.60 -13.54 10.33
CA GLY A 180 -14.65 -13.29 11.31
C GLY A 180 -14.76 -14.44 12.31
N ARG A 181 -15.11 -14.11 13.56
CA ARG A 181 -15.42 -15.07 14.63
C ARG A 181 -16.72 -14.68 15.31
N GLY A 182 -17.50 -15.66 15.75
CA GLY A 182 -18.80 -15.42 16.40
C GLY A 182 -19.70 -14.54 15.51
N VAL A 183 -20.19 -13.43 16.01
CA VAL A 183 -21.08 -12.50 15.28
C VAL A 183 -20.42 -11.81 14.08
N SER A 184 -19.10 -11.82 13.98
CA SER A 184 -18.38 -11.21 12.86
C SER A 184 -18.10 -12.17 11.70
N VAL A 185 -18.47 -13.46 11.81
CA VAL A 185 -18.27 -14.48 10.76
C VAL A 185 -18.89 -14.05 9.43
N SER A 186 -20.09 -13.47 9.45
CA SER A 186 -20.78 -13.00 8.25
C SER A 186 -19.99 -11.95 7.46
N ARG A 187 -19.12 -11.17 8.11
CA ARG A 187 -18.34 -10.08 7.53
C ARG A 187 -16.90 -10.44 7.21
N GLY A 188 -16.38 -11.52 7.81
CA GLY A 188 -15.00 -11.94 7.62
C GLY A 188 -14.74 -12.51 6.23
N MET A 189 -13.51 -12.43 5.76
CA MET A 189 -13.10 -12.99 4.48
C MET A 189 -13.19 -14.53 4.43
N ASN A 190 -13.35 -15.18 5.58
CA ASN A 190 -13.72 -16.59 5.66
C ASN A 190 -15.20 -16.87 5.31
N ASN A 191 -16.02 -15.87 5.07
CA ASN A 191 -17.36 -16.04 4.50
C ASN A 191 -17.26 -16.19 2.97
N THR A 192 -17.11 -17.42 2.51
CA THR A 192 -16.93 -17.75 1.09
C THR A 192 -18.16 -17.45 0.22
N ALA A 193 -19.34 -17.33 0.81
CA ALA A 193 -20.54 -16.91 0.08
C ALA A 193 -20.44 -15.47 -0.44
N VAL A 194 -19.68 -14.61 0.25
CA VAL A 194 -19.45 -13.21 -0.13
C VAL A 194 -18.14 -13.06 -0.92
N TYR A 195 -17.03 -13.58 -0.36
CA TYR A 195 -15.69 -13.34 -0.88
C TYR A 195 -15.18 -14.41 -1.85
N GLY A 196 -15.92 -15.50 -2.04
CA GLY A 196 -15.43 -16.67 -2.77
C GLY A 196 -14.33 -17.42 -2.03
N GLY A 197 -13.78 -18.42 -2.67
CA GLY A 197 -12.62 -19.16 -2.18
C GLY A 197 -11.31 -18.41 -2.40
N VAL A 198 -10.23 -18.87 -1.78
CA VAL A 198 -8.88 -18.35 -2.03
C VAL A 198 -8.38 -18.96 -3.36
N LEU A 199 -8.26 -18.12 -4.39
CA LEU A 199 -7.83 -18.52 -5.72
C LEU A 199 -6.30 -18.59 -5.84
N CYS A 200 -5.61 -17.67 -5.17
CA CYS A 200 -4.16 -17.63 -5.16
C CYS A 200 -3.68 -17.10 -3.80
N ASN A 201 -2.71 -17.78 -3.23
CA ASN A 201 -2.01 -17.35 -2.02
C ASN A 201 -0.51 -17.36 -2.31
N VAL A 202 0.10 -16.18 -2.30
CA VAL A 202 1.52 -15.98 -2.56
C VAL A 202 2.24 -15.75 -1.23
N ALA A 203 3.20 -16.61 -0.92
CA ALA A 203 4.02 -16.44 0.26
C ALA A 203 5.06 -15.32 0.07
N ALA A 204 5.33 -14.53 1.11
CA ALA A 204 6.40 -13.52 1.05
C ALA A 204 7.76 -14.15 0.76
N LYS A 205 8.02 -15.37 1.26
CA LYS A 205 9.22 -16.15 0.94
C LYS A 205 9.38 -16.39 -0.57
N GLU A 206 8.30 -16.74 -1.27
CA GLU A 206 8.31 -16.90 -2.74
C GLU A 206 8.75 -15.60 -3.44
N LEU A 207 8.27 -14.45 -2.95
CA LEU A 207 8.66 -13.14 -3.49
C LEU A 207 10.12 -12.79 -3.22
N ILE A 208 10.65 -13.16 -2.04
CA ILE A 208 12.06 -13.01 -1.70
C ILE A 208 12.91 -13.90 -2.60
N ASP A 209 12.61 -15.18 -2.67
CA ASP A 209 13.35 -16.15 -3.47
C ASP A 209 13.37 -15.75 -4.97
N GLY A 210 12.27 -15.17 -5.45
CA GLY A 210 12.13 -14.65 -6.82
C GLY A 210 12.67 -13.22 -7.03
N GLY A 211 13.28 -12.60 -6.01
CA GLY A 211 13.84 -11.24 -6.11
C GLY A 211 12.80 -10.14 -6.33
N ALA A 212 11.53 -10.39 -6.02
CA ALA A 212 10.45 -9.41 -6.14
C ALA A 212 10.42 -8.41 -5.00
N ILE A 213 10.87 -8.83 -3.82
CA ILE A 213 11.11 -8.02 -2.63
C ILE A 213 12.45 -8.43 -2.03
N VAL A 214 13.08 -7.52 -1.27
CA VAL A 214 14.28 -7.83 -0.49
C VAL A 214 13.90 -8.40 0.88
N PRO A 215 14.76 -9.18 1.54
CA PRO A 215 14.48 -9.70 2.86
C PRO A 215 14.41 -8.59 3.92
N PRO A 216 13.53 -8.69 4.93
CA PRO A 216 13.57 -7.82 6.09
C PRO A 216 14.72 -8.23 7.02
N ARG A 217 15.43 -7.23 7.57
CA ARG A 217 16.39 -7.43 8.65
C ARG A 217 15.96 -6.70 9.90
N VAL A 218 15.74 -7.43 10.98
CA VAL A 218 15.36 -6.88 12.29
C VAL A 218 16.62 -6.53 13.06
N VAL A 219 16.72 -5.27 13.49
CA VAL A 219 17.86 -4.74 14.26
C VAL A 219 17.33 -4.10 15.55
N PRO A 220 17.18 -4.85 16.65
CA PRO A 220 16.83 -4.28 17.94
C PRO A 220 17.89 -3.29 18.40
N PHE A 221 17.46 -2.14 18.92
CA PHE A 221 18.34 -1.16 19.54
C PHE A 221 18.16 -1.23 21.07
N GLU A 222 19.14 -1.77 21.76
CA GLU A 222 19.10 -1.87 23.22
C GLU A 222 19.38 -0.50 23.84
N THR A 223 18.46 -0.07 24.72
CA THR A 223 18.59 1.18 25.49
C THR A 223 18.42 0.91 26.98
N ASN A 224 19.19 1.61 27.78
CA ASN A 224 19.07 1.60 29.25
C ASN A 224 18.21 2.76 29.79
N ARG A 225 17.61 3.56 28.90
CA ARG A 225 16.77 4.70 29.28
C ARG A 225 15.43 4.23 29.83
N THR A 226 15.05 4.74 30.98
CA THR A 226 13.71 4.48 31.56
C THR A 226 12.69 5.38 30.89
N ARG A 227 11.74 4.78 30.16
CA ARG A 227 10.67 5.47 29.46
C ARG A 227 9.34 5.36 30.19
N ASN A 228 8.68 6.50 30.43
CA ASN A 228 7.35 6.60 31.03
C ASN A 228 6.48 7.62 30.26
N LYS A 229 5.24 7.85 30.71
CA LYS A 229 4.30 8.76 30.03
C LYS A 229 4.71 10.25 30.08
N TYR A 230 5.60 10.64 30.97
CA TYR A 230 6.01 12.05 31.15
C TYR A 230 7.26 12.39 30.31
N ASN A 231 8.18 11.44 30.18
CA ASN A 231 9.46 11.63 29.49
C ASN A 231 9.52 10.91 28.12
N ALA A 232 8.40 10.41 27.62
CA ALA A 232 8.37 9.60 26.42
C ALA A 232 8.98 10.32 25.20
N HIS A 233 8.73 11.62 25.05
CA HIS A 233 9.24 12.42 23.94
C HIS A 233 10.76 12.61 24.02
N ASP A 234 11.33 12.84 25.20
CA ASP A 234 12.77 12.99 25.41
C ASP A 234 13.50 11.66 25.13
N VAL A 235 13.00 10.58 25.76
CA VAL A 235 13.60 9.24 25.60
C VAL A 235 13.51 8.76 24.17
N ASP A 236 12.39 8.97 23.48
CA ASP A 236 12.23 8.59 22.08
C ASP A 236 13.15 9.42 21.17
N ALA A 237 13.31 10.74 21.42
CA ALA A 237 14.24 11.58 20.68
C ALA A 237 15.70 11.14 20.87
N ASP A 238 16.12 10.85 22.10
CA ASP A 238 17.47 10.40 22.39
C ASP A 238 17.75 9.00 21.78
N ASN A 239 16.80 8.09 21.87
CA ASN A 239 16.92 6.79 21.22
C ASN A 239 17.04 6.93 19.70
N LEU A 240 16.25 7.82 19.07
CA LEU A 240 16.37 8.10 17.64
C LEU A 240 17.75 8.64 17.28
N LYS A 241 18.29 9.60 18.04
CA LYS A 241 19.64 10.14 17.80
C LYS A 241 20.69 9.04 17.81
N ASP A 242 20.63 8.12 18.78
CA ASP A 242 21.58 7.01 18.89
C ASP A 242 21.39 5.97 17.78
N MET A 243 20.13 5.65 17.41
CA MET A 243 19.85 4.77 16.26
C MET A 243 20.41 5.35 14.97
N PHE A 244 20.19 6.65 14.72
CA PHE A 244 20.69 7.31 13.53
C PHE A 244 22.22 7.42 13.47
N ALA A 245 22.90 7.41 14.59
CA ALA A 245 24.35 7.32 14.64
C ALA A 245 24.86 5.98 14.07
N GLN A 246 24.05 4.90 14.17
CA GLN A 246 24.36 3.58 13.65
C GLN A 246 23.89 3.38 12.18
N LEU A 247 23.02 4.25 11.66
CA LEU A 247 22.49 4.15 10.30
C LEU A 247 23.44 4.70 9.21
N ASP A 248 24.56 5.28 9.54
CA ASP A 248 25.50 5.89 8.59
C ASP A 248 26.15 4.88 7.59
N VAL A 249 25.75 3.60 7.66
CA VAL A 249 26.17 2.56 6.70
C VAL A 249 25.54 2.74 5.32
N PHE A 250 24.38 3.41 5.25
CA PHE A 250 23.67 3.68 3.99
C PHE A 250 23.92 5.12 3.54
N GLN A 251 24.38 5.30 2.33
CA GLN A 251 24.78 6.62 1.82
C GLN A 251 23.65 7.66 1.81
N LYS A 252 22.41 7.24 1.66
CA LYS A 252 21.22 8.15 1.65
C LYS A 252 20.01 7.44 2.28
N PRO A 253 19.98 7.28 3.61
CA PRO A 253 18.87 6.60 4.27
C PRO A 253 17.55 7.36 4.09
N LYS A 254 16.49 6.61 3.85
CA LYS A 254 15.10 7.09 3.80
C LYS A 254 14.33 6.31 4.85
N VAL A 255 13.95 6.99 5.92
CA VAL A 255 13.52 6.35 7.17
C VAL A 255 12.06 6.68 7.48
N LEU A 256 11.26 5.65 7.67
CA LEU A 256 9.87 5.76 8.14
C LEU A 256 9.82 5.52 9.64
N ILE A 257 9.27 6.45 10.41
CA ILE A 257 9.18 6.37 11.87
C ILE A 257 7.71 6.30 12.30
N ALA A 258 7.31 5.17 12.87
CA ALA A 258 6.00 4.99 13.47
C ALA A 258 5.97 5.60 14.88
N ALA A 259 5.46 6.82 14.99
CA ALA A 259 5.41 7.57 16.24
C ALA A 259 4.43 6.97 17.25
N PRO A 260 4.69 7.09 18.58
CA PRO A 260 3.85 6.49 19.62
C PRO A 260 2.44 7.10 19.69
N SER A 261 2.33 8.41 19.50
CA SER A 261 1.07 9.17 19.42
C SER A 261 1.32 10.54 18.81
N SER A 262 0.27 11.20 18.32
CA SER A 262 0.39 12.58 17.83
C SER A 262 0.86 13.56 18.93
N LYS A 263 0.51 13.32 20.21
CA LYS A 263 0.96 14.14 21.34
C LYS A 263 2.47 13.96 21.58
N VAL A 264 2.95 12.72 21.67
CA VAL A 264 4.38 12.44 21.89
C VAL A 264 5.19 12.96 20.72
N LEU A 265 4.72 12.78 19.49
CA LEU A 265 5.37 13.33 18.29
C LEU A 265 5.46 14.86 18.35
N GLY A 266 4.35 15.55 18.64
CA GLY A 266 4.34 17.01 18.74
C GLY A 266 5.30 17.52 19.82
N ASN A 267 5.35 16.88 20.99
CA ASN A 267 6.29 17.25 22.05
C ASN A 267 7.74 16.95 21.62
N MET A 268 8.01 15.83 21.00
CA MET A 268 9.34 15.45 20.52
C MET A 268 9.87 16.47 19.51
N LEU A 269 9.05 16.85 18.50
CA LEU A 269 9.45 17.83 17.51
C LEU A 269 9.55 19.26 18.03
N GLY A 270 8.71 19.64 19.02
CA GLY A 270 8.63 21.02 19.54
C GLY A 270 9.39 21.31 20.82
N GLN A 271 9.82 20.29 21.58
CA GLN A 271 10.44 20.45 22.90
C GLN A 271 11.81 19.80 23.03
N THR A 272 12.29 19.08 22.01
CA THR A 272 13.63 18.49 21.98
C THR A 272 14.44 19.05 20.80
N ASP A 273 15.72 18.73 20.76
CA ASP A 273 16.63 19.15 19.68
C ASP A 273 16.65 18.18 18.48
N ILE A 274 15.66 17.30 18.36
CA ILE A 274 15.65 16.24 17.34
C ILE A 274 15.61 16.81 15.91
N LEU A 275 14.90 17.92 15.66
CA LEU A 275 14.86 18.57 14.36
C LEU A 275 16.24 19.14 13.99
N ASP A 276 16.89 19.87 14.92
CA ASP A 276 18.25 20.39 14.74
C ASP A 276 19.25 19.27 14.48
N PHE A 277 19.09 18.13 15.16
CA PHE A 277 19.90 16.95 14.92
C PHE A 277 19.77 16.44 13.50
N PHE A 278 18.55 16.27 12.99
CA PHE A 278 18.32 15.79 11.63
C PHE A 278 18.83 16.78 10.58
N TYR A 279 18.56 18.08 10.75
CA TYR A 279 19.03 19.11 9.80
C TYR A 279 20.56 19.20 9.76
N ARG A 280 21.22 19.15 10.92
CA ARG A 280 22.72 19.10 10.98
C ARG A 280 23.29 17.87 10.28
N LYS A 281 22.60 16.76 10.32
CA LYS A 281 22.98 15.55 9.56
C LYS A 281 22.54 15.57 8.10
N GLY A 282 21.88 16.64 7.64
CA GLY A 282 21.46 16.85 6.25
C GLY A 282 20.24 16.01 5.85
N TYR A 283 19.40 15.63 6.81
CA TYR A 283 18.10 15.02 6.53
C TYR A 283 17.04 16.08 6.29
N HIS A 284 16.16 15.80 5.33
CA HIS A 284 14.85 16.44 5.29
C HIS A 284 13.91 15.78 6.29
N VAL A 285 13.05 16.57 6.93
CA VAL A 285 12.10 16.07 7.93
C VAL A 285 10.67 16.26 7.44
N MET A 286 9.95 15.17 7.35
CA MET A 286 8.54 15.16 6.94
C MET A 286 7.69 14.59 8.06
N HIS A 287 6.52 15.17 8.29
CA HIS A 287 5.53 14.55 9.17
C HIS A 287 4.11 14.87 8.74
N ILE A 288 3.21 13.91 8.95
CA ILE A 288 1.80 14.06 8.63
C ILE A 288 0.96 13.44 9.73
N THR A 289 0.08 14.25 10.31
CA THR A 289 -0.86 13.84 11.35
C THR A 289 -2.22 14.50 11.13
N SER A 290 -3.28 13.91 11.66
CA SER A 290 -4.60 14.53 11.63
C SER A 290 -4.66 15.85 12.42
N LYS A 291 -3.82 15.99 13.45
CA LYS A 291 -3.80 17.17 14.33
C LYS A 291 -3.01 18.34 13.75
N PHE A 292 -1.85 18.07 13.15
CA PHE A 292 -0.92 19.13 12.70
C PHE A 292 -0.95 19.34 11.18
N GLY A 293 -1.62 18.42 10.43
CA GLY A 293 -1.57 18.40 8.98
C GLY A 293 -0.26 17.83 8.44
N ALA A 294 0.08 18.22 7.23
CA ALA A 294 1.30 17.81 6.53
C ALA A 294 2.35 18.93 6.62
N ILE A 295 3.57 18.56 7.01
CA ILE A 295 4.70 19.50 7.19
C ILE A 295 5.95 18.89 6.56
N ILE A 296 6.68 19.69 5.81
CA ILE A 296 7.97 19.37 5.19
C ILE A 296 8.96 20.46 5.58
N ASP A 297 10.08 20.10 6.22
CA ASP A 297 11.14 21.03 6.65
C ASP A 297 10.56 22.29 7.30
N ASP A 298 9.74 22.11 8.34
CA ASP A 298 9.04 23.14 9.11
C ASP A 298 8.00 23.98 8.35
N LYS A 299 7.73 23.68 7.07
CA LYS A 299 6.71 24.36 6.28
C LYS A 299 5.45 23.50 6.20
N LYS A 300 4.32 24.12 6.53
CA LYS A 300 3.01 23.49 6.33
C LYS A 300 2.68 23.48 4.84
N VAL A 301 2.32 22.30 4.34
CA VAL A 301 1.98 22.07 2.92
C VAL A 301 0.60 21.45 2.78
N GLY A 302 0.07 21.48 1.56
CA GLY A 302 -1.11 20.69 1.22
C GLY A 302 -0.83 19.18 1.28
N ARG A 303 -1.88 18.39 1.46
CA ARG A 303 -1.74 16.93 1.55
C ARG A 303 -1.20 16.35 0.24
N ASP A 304 -1.70 16.83 -0.90
CA ASP A 304 -1.28 16.35 -2.21
C ASP A 304 0.17 16.75 -2.50
N GLU A 305 0.56 17.97 -2.16
CA GLU A 305 1.94 18.44 -2.24
C GLU A 305 2.88 17.55 -1.40
N PHE A 306 2.48 17.20 -0.18
CA PHE A 306 3.25 16.31 0.69
C PHE A 306 3.52 14.95 0.01
N PHE A 307 2.51 14.35 -0.59
CA PHE A 307 2.65 13.06 -1.25
C PHE A 307 3.42 13.16 -2.57
N ASN A 308 3.27 14.24 -3.32
CA ASN A 308 4.05 14.48 -4.54
C ASN A 308 5.54 14.61 -4.22
N VAL A 309 5.91 15.41 -3.21
CA VAL A 309 7.29 15.53 -2.74
C VAL A 309 7.82 14.19 -2.22
N LEU A 310 7.00 13.43 -1.51
CA LEU A 310 7.38 12.11 -1.02
C LEU A 310 7.69 11.12 -2.15
N GLN A 311 6.91 11.14 -3.24
CA GLN A 311 7.17 10.33 -4.43
C GLN A 311 8.45 10.76 -5.14
N GLU A 312 8.64 12.05 -5.34
CA GLU A 312 9.83 12.63 -5.97
C GLU A 312 11.10 12.28 -5.18
N TRP A 313 11.15 12.62 -3.89
CA TRP A 313 12.32 12.35 -3.05
C TRP A 313 12.55 10.87 -2.82
N GLY A 314 11.49 10.07 -2.78
CA GLY A 314 11.59 8.62 -2.71
C GLY A 314 12.33 8.03 -3.91
N GLY A 315 12.07 8.57 -5.10
CA GLY A 315 12.74 8.18 -6.35
C GLY A 315 14.12 8.78 -6.57
N ASP A 316 14.50 9.81 -5.80
CA ASP A 316 15.79 10.54 -5.94
C ASP A 316 16.84 9.98 -4.99
N ASP A 317 17.86 9.31 -5.52
CA ASP A 317 18.95 8.71 -4.73
C ASP A 317 19.90 9.75 -4.09
N THR A 318 19.76 11.02 -4.42
CA THR A 318 20.54 12.11 -3.78
C THR A 318 19.89 12.61 -2.49
N LYS A 319 18.62 12.29 -2.27
CA LYS A 319 17.84 12.73 -1.10
C LYS A 319 17.93 11.73 0.05
N LYS A 320 18.04 12.23 1.27
CA LYS A 320 17.82 11.47 2.50
C LYS A 320 16.81 12.21 3.37
N PHE A 321 15.87 11.45 3.94
CA PHE A 321 14.79 12.04 4.71
C PHE A 321 14.28 11.09 5.80
N VAL A 322 13.62 11.70 6.78
CA VAL A 322 12.84 10.99 7.79
C VAL A 322 11.37 11.38 7.67
N ILE A 323 10.48 10.40 7.80
CA ILE A 323 9.05 10.62 7.83
C ILE A 323 8.51 10.14 9.16
N PHE A 324 7.90 11.04 9.93
CA PHE A 324 7.13 10.67 11.11
C PHE A 324 5.67 10.51 10.77
N HIS A 325 5.08 9.38 11.17
CA HIS A 325 3.65 9.16 11.02
C HIS A 325 3.04 8.50 12.25
N TYR A 326 1.73 8.70 12.42
CA TYR A 326 0.95 7.98 13.43
C TYR A 326 -0.02 6.97 12.79
N SER A 327 -0.89 7.37 11.89
CA SER A 327 -1.86 6.48 11.24
C SER A 327 -2.00 6.69 9.74
N ILE A 328 -1.67 7.86 9.23
CA ILE A 328 -2.01 8.26 7.86
C ILE A 328 -1.24 7.46 6.80
N LEU A 329 -0.04 7.01 7.12
CA LEU A 329 0.76 6.18 6.22
C LEU A 329 0.58 4.68 6.42
N SER A 330 -0.29 4.23 7.33
CA SER A 330 -0.48 2.81 7.62
C SER A 330 -1.18 2.04 6.49
N GLU A 331 -1.98 2.71 5.66
CA GLU A 331 -2.76 2.06 4.61
C GLU A 331 -2.31 2.45 3.19
N GLY A 332 -1.76 1.49 2.47
CA GLY A 332 -1.65 1.49 1.01
C GLY A 332 -0.74 2.53 0.33
N ILE A 333 -0.31 3.59 1.01
CA ILE A 333 0.49 4.65 0.37
C ILE A 333 1.86 4.12 -0.04
N ASN A 334 2.18 4.26 -1.31
CA ASN A 334 3.49 3.92 -1.83
C ASN A 334 4.51 4.99 -1.41
N VAL A 335 5.54 4.57 -0.66
CA VAL A 335 6.71 5.40 -0.38
C VAL A 335 7.89 4.74 -1.07
N PRO A 336 8.29 5.22 -2.25
CA PRO A 336 9.42 4.63 -2.98
C PRO A 336 10.73 4.84 -2.21
N GLY A 337 11.67 3.94 -2.41
CA GLY A 337 13.04 4.09 -1.95
C GLY A 337 13.27 3.98 -0.43
N LEU A 338 12.26 3.68 0.39
CA LEU A 338 12.46 3.49 1.83
C LEU A 338 13.50 2.41 2.11
N THR A 339 14.44 2.71 2.99
CA THR A 339 15.53 1.81 3.42
C THR A 339 15.30 1.26 4.81
N HIS A 340 14.71 2.05 5.70
CA HIS A 340 14.53 1.73 7.11
C HIS A 340 13.12 2.06 7.59
N THR A 341 12.65 1.30 8.58
CA THR A 341 11.53 1.71 9.44
C THR A 341 11.91 1.58 10.90
N ILE A 342 11.49 2.54 11.70
CA ILE A 342 11.68 2.56 13.16
C ILE A 342 10.30 2.49 13.83
N LEU A 343 10.12 1.52 14.71
CA LEU A 343 8.87 1.29 15.42
C LEU A 343 8.99 1.83 16.86
N LEU A 344 8.40 2.98 17.12
CA LEU A 344 8.31 3.57 18.47
C LEU A 344 6.99 3.23 19.16
N ARG A 345 6.11 2.47 18.52
CA ARG A 345 4.86 1.96 19.10
C ARG A 345 4.59 0.51 18.69
N ASN A 346 3.82 -0.18 19.51
CA ASN A 346 3.42 -1.56 19.25
C ASN A 346 2.24 -1.58 18.24
N LEU A 347 2.55 -1.77 16.98
CA LEU A 347 1.56 -1.83 15.90
C LEU A 347 0.74 -3.14 15.97
N PRO A 348 -0.54 -3.11 15.60
CA PRO A 348 -1.29 -4.33 15.27
C PRO A 348 -0.56 -5.15 14.20
N ILE A 349 -0.79 -6.46 14.17
CA ILE A 349 -0.08 -7.38 13.25
C ILE A 349 -0.20 -6.94 11.79
N VAL A 350 -1.38 -6.55 11.35
CA VAL A 350 -1.64 -6.08 9.97
C VAL A 350 -0.83 -4.82 9.65
N GLU A 351 -0.90 -3.80 10.53
CA GLU A 351 -0.16 -2.55 10.33
C GLU A 351 1.36 -2.78 10.37
N MET A 352 1.82 -3.69 11.23
CA MET A 352 3.23 -4.06 11.33
C MET A 352 3.70 -4.75 10.03
N ALA A 353 2.96 -5.72 9.53
CA ALA A 353 3.25 -6.39 8.26
C ALA A 353 3.26 -5.40 7.07
N GLN A 354 2.29 -4.48 7.02
CA GLN A 354 2.24 -3.44 6.00
C GLN A 354 3.42 -2.45 6.11
N THR A 355 3.82 -2.11 7.33
CA THR A 355 4.96 -1.21 7.57
C THR A 355 6.27 -1.86 7.12
N ILE A 356 6.48 -3.13 7.44
CA ILE A 356 7.62 -3.91 6.93
C ILE A 356 7.57 -3.98 5.40
N GLY A 357 6.41 -4.27 4.84
CA GLY A 357 6.19 -4.34 3.40
C GLY A 357 6.63 -3.09 2.61
N ARG A 358 6.70 -1.93 3.26
CA ARG A 358 7.18 -0.69 2.63
C ARG A 358 8.69 -0.64 2.46
N VAL A 359 9.43 -1.14 3.43
CA VAL A 359 10.91 -1.10 3.43
C VAL A 359 11.55 -2.25 2.68
N ILE A 360 10.82 -3.31 2.34
CA ILE A 360 11.35 -4.46 1.61
C ILE A 360 11.13 -4.39 0.09
N ARG A 361 10.65 -3.28 -0.43
CA ARG A 361 10.55 -3.08 -1.89
C ARG A 361 11.94 -3.00 -2.51
N VAL A 362 12.10 -3.64 -3.66
CA VAL A 362 13.35 -3.61 -4.44
C VAL A 362 13.60 -2.19 -4.96
N HIS A 363 14.87 -1.76 -4.94
CA HIS A 363 15.26 -0.49 -5.54
C HIS A 363 14.95 -0.47 -7.06
N LYS A 364 14.63 0.70 -7.60
CA LYS A 364 14.26 0.84 -9.03
C LYS A 364 15.36 0.30 -9.97
N ASP A 365 16.63 0.62 -9.67
CA ASP A 365 17.76 0.20 -10.49
C ASP A 365 17.99 -1.31 -10.42
N ASP A 366 17.81 -1.93 -9.23
CA ASP A 366 17.92 -3.38 -9.06
C ASP A 366 16.81 -4.09 -9.85
N ARG A 367 15.59 -3.54 -9.81
CA ARG A 367 14.46 -4.10 -10.58
C ARG A 367 14.73 -4.07 -12.08
N ILE A 368 15.30 -2.96 -12.61
CA ILE A 368 15.68 -2.85 -14.01
C ILE A 368 16.81 -3.84 -14.32
N ALA A 369 17.84 -3.90 -13.48
CA ALA A 369 18.99 -4.78 -13.68
C ALA A 369 18.60 -6.26 -13.70
N VAL A 370 17.65 -6.66 -12.87
CA VAL A 370 17.09 -8.02 -12.86
C VAL A 370 16.26 -8.28 -14.13
N ALA A 371 15.40 -7.33 -14.52
CA ALA A 371 14.58 -7.46 -15.72
C ALA A 371 15.40 -7.58 -17.01
N GLU A 372 16.55 -6.88 -17.07
CA GLU A 372 17.51 -6.93 -18.17
C GLU A 372 18.49 -8.13 -18.09
N GLY A 373 18.39 -8.97 -17.06
CA GLY A 373 19.28 -10.12 -16.86
C GLY A 373 20.71 -9.77 -16.45
N ARG A 374 20.98 -8.50 -16.07
CA ARG A 374 22.30 -8.06 -15.57
C ARG A 374 22.63 -8.58 -14.18
N ILE A 375 21.62 -8.81 -13.38
CA ILE A 375 21.70 -9.37 -12.03
C ILE A 375 20.70 -10.52 -11.92
N PRO A 376 21.09 -11.70 -11.39
CA PRO A 376 20.14 -12.76 -11.12
C PRO A 376 19.11 -12.36 -10.07
N ALA A 377 17.87 -12.75 -10.29
CA ALA A 377 16.81 -12.54 -9.31
C ALA A 377 17.15 -13.23 -7.97
N GLY A 378 16.99 -12.51 -6.84
CA GLY A 378 17.34 -13.03 -5.52
C GLY A 378 18.82 -13.02 -5.15
N ALA A 379 19.72 -12.60 -6.04
CA ALA A 379 21.14 -12.41 -5.73
C ALA A 379 21.36 -11.08 -4.98
N PHE A 380 20.80 -10.96 -3.78
CA PHE A 380 20.73 -9.69 -3.02
C PHE A 380 22.08 -9.05 -2.73
N HIS A 381 23.16 -9.83 -2.65
CA HIS A 381 24.52 -9.31 -2.47
C HIS A 381 25.00 -8.44 -3.65
N LEU A 382 24.34 -8.53 -4.80
CA LEU A 382 24.59 -7.71 -6.00
C LEU A 382 23.63 -6.52 -6.09
N TYR A 383 22.59 -6.47 -5.24
CA TYR A 383 21.62 -5.39 -5.28
C TYR A 383 22.17 -4.13 -4.61
N LYS A 384 21.79 -2.98 -5.14
CA LYS A 384 22.03 -1.67 -4.51
C LYS A 384 21.34 -1.58 -3.14
N LYS A 385 20.14 -2.16 -3.04
CA LYS A 385 19.40 -2.33 -1.80
C LYS A 385 19.24 -3.81 -1.48
N GLN A 386 20.06 -4.31 -0.58
CA GLN A 386 20.15 -5.74 -0.25
C GLN A 386 19.05 -6.21 0.70
N GLU A 387 18.51 -5.33 1.55
CA GLU A 387 17.56 -5.64 2.61
C GLU A 387 16.69 -4.43 2.98
N GLY A 388 15.61 -4.68 3.72
CA GLY A 388 14.82 -3.65 4.38
C GLY A 388 15.03 -3.71 5.89
N VAL A 389 15.52 -2.65 6.51
CA VAL A 389 15.87 -2.65 7.93
C VAL A 389 14.68 -2.22 8.79
N VAL A 390 14.40 -3.00 9.84
CA VAL A 390 13.36 -2.72 10.83
C VAL A 390 14.00 -2.61 12.21
N THR A 391 13.90 -1.44 12.82
CA THR A 391 14.52 -1.15 14.12
C THR A 391 13.47 -0.77 15.16
N MET A 392 13.67 -1.15 16.40
CA MET A 392 12.87 -0.72 17.54
C MET A 392 13.76 -0.61 18.78
N PRO A 393 13.47 0.35 19.69
CA PRO A 393 14.15 0.39 20.97
C PRO A 393 13.69 -0.77 21.86
N THR A 394 14.63 -1.43 22.51
CA THR A 394 14.41 -2.52 23.48
C THR A 394 15.00 -2.14 24.84
N GLY A 395 14.87 -3.00 25.86
CA GLY A 395 15.34 -2.71 27.23
C GLY A 395 14.26 -2.15 28.14
N TYR A 396 13.05 -1.86 27.65
CA TYR A 396 11.88 -1.48 28.46
C TYR A 396 10.61 -2.21 27.97
N LYS A 397 9.58 -2.27 28.84
CA LYS A 397 8.40 -3.14 28.62
C LYS A 397 7.74 -2.98 27.24
N MET A 398 7.52 -1.73 26.79
CA MET A 398 6.87 -1.50 25.49
C MET A 398 7.76 -1.93 24.32
N GLY A 399 9.05 -1.60 24.36
CA GLY A 399 10.01 -1.97 23.33
C GLY A 399 10.17 -3.48 23.20
N ASN A 400 10.27 -4.18 24.32
CA ASN A 400 10.33 -5.64 24.34
C ASN A 400 9.05 -6.28 23.76
N ALA A 401 7.88 -5.68 24.01
CA ALA A 401 6.62 -6.13 23.41
C ALA A 401 6.57 -5.89 21.90
N ILE A 402 7.12 -4.78 21.41
CA ILE A 402 7.27 -4.51 19.97
C ILE A 402 8.18 -5.56 19.34
N ALA A 403 9.35 -5.81 19.92
CA ALA A 403 10.32 -6.77 19.42
C ALA A 403 9.75 -8.19 19.35
N ALA A 404 9.06 -8.64 20.40
CA ALA A 404 8.44 -9.97 20.42
C ALA A 404 7.31 -10.13 19.39
N ARG A 405 6.54 -9.07 19.13
CA ARG A 405 5.51 -9.09 18.07
C ARG A 405 6.13 -9.06 16.69
N LEU A 406 7.14 -8.23 16.49
CA LEU A 406 7.84 -8.12 15.22
C LEU A 406 8.49 -9.44 14.83
N GLN A 407 9.16 -10.12 15.77
CA GLN A 407 9.76 -11.41 15.51
C GLN A 407 8.71 -12.43 15.04
N ARG A 408 7.57 -12.51 15.70
CA ARG A 408 6.46 -13.38 15.26
C ARG A 408 5.93 -13.03 13.87
N VAL A 409 5.84 -11.74 13.53
CA VAL A 409 5.40 -11.29 12.20
C VAL A 409 6.42 -11.70 11.14
N VAL A 410 7.71 -11.52 11.41
CA VAL A 410 8.79 -11.90 10.49
C VAL A 410 8.84 -13.41 10.29
N ASP A 411 8.80 -14.18 11.38
CA ASP A 411 8.87 -15.64 11.32
C ASP A 411 7.67 -16.22 10.54
N SER A 412 6.44 -15.82 10.87
CA SER A 412 5.25 -16.38 10.23
C SER A 412 5.09 -15.95 8.77
N ILE A 413 5.30 -14.67 8.45
CA ILE A 413 5.01 -14.15 7.13
C ILE A 413 6.20 -14.32 6.18
N PHE A 414 7.40 -13.92 6.61
CA PHE A 414 8.56 -13.82 5.72
C PHE A 414 9.41 -15.10 5.68
N ILE A 415 9.35 -15.92 6.74
CA ILE A 415 10.11 -17.19 6.81
C ILE A 415 9.20 -18.37 6.50
N GLU A 416 8.05 -18.51 7.19
CA GLU A 416 7.14 -19.64 7.01
C GLU A 416 6.16 -19.43 5.84
N GLY A 417 5.95 -18.19 5.41
CA GLY A 417 5.05 -17.84 4.31
C GLY A 417 3.56 -17.89 4.65
N VAL A 418 3.22 -17.83 5.93
CA VAL A 418 1.84 -17.86 6.42
C VAL A 418 1.29 -16.43 6.46
N PRO A 419 0.12 -16.13 5.85
CA PRO A 419 -0.50 -14.82 5.97
C PRO A 419 -0.79 -14.47 7.44
N PRO A 420 -0.67 -13.18 7.84
CA PRO A 420 -0.96 -12.80 9.21
C PRO A 420 -2.43 -13.04 9.53
N LEU A 421 -2.69 -13.73 10.64
CA LEU A 421 -4.05 -13.89 11.14
C LEU A 421 -4.52 -12.59 11.79
N ALA A 422 -5.50 -11.96 11.18
CA ALA A 422 -6.22 -10.82 11.73
C ALA A 422 -7.71 -11.16 11.86
N PHE A 423 -8.38 -10.50 12.80
CA PHE A 423 -9.80 -10.72 13.07
C PHE A 423 -10.60 -9.43 12.88
N CYS A 424 -11.85 -9.58 12.42
CA CYS A 424 -12.80 -8.48 12.33
C CYS A 424 -13.50 -8.22 13.66
#